data_a6ee5f8bb09e989b91f6ca809644c39c
#
_entry.id   a6ee5f8bb09e989b91f6ca809644c39c
#
_cell.length_a   1.000
_cell.length_b   1.000
_cell.length_c   1.000
_cell.angle_alpha   90.00
_cell.angle_beta   90.00
_cell.angle_gamma   90.00
#
_symmetry.space_group_name_H-M   'P 1'
#
loop_
_entity.id
_entity.type
_entity.pdbx_description
1 polymer ?
#
loop_
_entity_poly.entity_id
_entity_poly.type
_entity_poly.pdbx_seq_one_letter_code
_entity_poly.pdbx_strand_id
1 'polypeptide(L)'
;MSEKKTIYLCLAHMSEEGIEKEYVKEAFDTNWVVPLGPNVDAFEEDLKNFVGGKSEVVALSAGTAAVHLALLACGVDSGDEVLVQSFTFCASSHPITYLGAIPVFVDSEFDTWNMDPDLLEAAIKDRIVKTGKKPKAIVPVALYGMPYDCKRIMEIAHRYDIPVIEDVAEGLGSKFGGRVLGTFGKFGVLSFNGNKMITTSGGGALICENAELKNKIMWYATQAREAYPYYQHEEIGYNYRMSNICAGIGRGQMTVVHTHIDHHKHVQALYEELLGDISGITVHKQPMTGKYDSNFWLCTIMLDPLLRIVGQENAYKEIVKTAVGGAAGVIHVVDCPTTDCQPNENVEALR
;
A
#
# COMPACT_ATOMS: atom_id res chain seq x y z
N MET A 1 30.99 28.24 -1.30
CA MET A 1 30.43 26.95 -0.82
C MET A 1 29.16 26.74 -1.64
N SER A 2 29.10 25.71 -2.47
CA SER A 2 27.87 25.40 -3.19
C SER A 2 26.81 24.99 -2.16
N GLU A 3 25.64 25.61 -2.21
CA GLU A 3 24.49 25.19 -1.40
C GLU A 3 24.25 23.68 -1.63
N LYS A 4 24.32 22.89 -0.55
CA LYS A 4 24.01 21.48 -0.63
C LYS A 4 22.52 21.34 -0.95
N LYS A 5 22.20 20.88 -2.16
CA LYS A 5 20.82 20.60 -2.57
C LYS A 5 20.26 19.48 -1.69
N THR A 6 19.18 19.72 -0.98
CA THR A 6 18.48 18.67 -0.22
C THR A 6 17.81 17.72 -1.20
N ILE A 7 18.05 16.42 -1.03
CA ILE A 7 17.33 15.37 -1.75
C ILE A 7 16.27 14.84 -0.80
N TYR A 8 15.00 14.96 -1.19
CA TYR A 8 13.87 14.48 -0.41
C TYR A 8 13.59 13.02 -0.72
N LEU A 9 13.04 12.29 0.25
CA LEU A 9 12.82 10.86 0.17
C LEU A 9 11.88 10.47 -0.98
N CYS A 10 10.74 11.10 -1.06
CA CYS A 10 9.77 10.89 -2.13
C CYS A 10 8.92 12.15 -2.27
N LEU A 11 8.92 12.73 -3.45
CA LEU A 11 8.10 13.90 -3.74
C LEU A 11 6.98 13.51 -4.71
N ALA A 12 5.87 14.23 -4.60
CA ALA A 12 4.84 14.18 -5.63
C ALA A 12 5.41 14.72 -6.97
N HIS A 13 5.18 13.99 -8.04
CA HIS A 13 5.53 14.40 -9.38
C HIS A 13 4.26 14.61 -10.20
N MET A 14 4.05 15.84 -10.69
CA MET A 14 2.92 16.15 -11.57
C MET A 14 3.29 15.86 -13.03
N SER A 15 2.28 15.68 -13.88
CA SER A 15 2.51 15.56 -15.31
C SER A 15 3.20 16.81 -15.87
N GLU A 16 4.09 16.65 -16.85
CA GLU A 16 4.79 17.78 -17.46
C GLU A 16 3.82 18.73 -18.17
N GLU A 17 2.78 18.19 -18.79
CA GLU A 17 1.73 18.94 -19.47
C GLU A 17 0.77 19.64 -18.49
N GLY A 18 0.78 19.26 -17.22
CA GLY A 18 -0.07 19.87 -16.18
C GLY A 18 -1.55 19.52 -16.29
N ILE A 19 -1.87 18.34 -16.80
CA ILE A 19 -3.24 17.83 -17.03
C ILE A 19 -4.08 17.87 -15.74
N GLU A 20 -3.47 17.64 -14.59
CA GLU A 20 -4.13 17.73 -13.28
C GLU A 20 -4.79 19.09 -13.07
N LYS A 21 -4.12 20.17 -13.52
CA LYS A 21 -4.63 21.54 -13.37
C LYS A 21 -5.87 21.77 -14.22
N GLU A 22 -5.98 21.12 -15.37
CA GLU A 22 -7.14 21.24 -16.26
C GLU A 22 -8.37 20.64 -15.60
N TYR A 23 -8.27 19.41 -15.05
CA TYR A 23 -9.37 18.75 -14.35
C TYR A 23 -9.78 19.49 -13.07
N VAL A 24 -8.83 20.04 -12.33
CA VAL A 24 -9.11 20.85 -11.13
C VAL A 24 -9.81 22.13 -11.54
N LYS A 25 -9.34 22.82 -12.59
CA LYS A 25 -9.98 24.02 -13.11
C LYS A 25 -11.41 23.76 -13.57
N GLU A 26 -11.65 22.68 -14.31
CA GLU A 26 -12.99 22.28 -14.76
C GLU A 26 -13.95 22.08 -13.57
N ALA A 27 -13.47 21.47 -12.49
CA ALA A 27 -14.28 21.27 -11.29
C ALA A 27 -14.71 22.59 -10.65
N PHE A 28 -13.84 23.63 -10.65
CA PHE A 28 -14.19 24.96 -10.20
C PHE A 28 -15.14 25.68 -11.17
N ASP A 29 -14.88 25.63 -12.47
CA ASP A 29 -15.69 26.28 -13.49
C ASP A 29 -17.13 25.75 -13.52
N THR A 30 -17.31 24.48 -13.16
CA THR A 30 -18.60 23.78 -13.17
C THR A 30 -19.25 23.63 -11.79
N ASN A 31 -18.63 24.21 -10.73
CA ASN A 31 -19.05 24.12 -9.33
C ASN A 31 -19.12 22.69 -8.74
N TRP A 32 -18.36 21.72 -9.29
CA TRP A 32 -18.22 20.38 -8.73
C TRP A 32 -17.12 20.33 -7.65
N VAL A 33 -17.22 21.21 -6.63
CA VAL A 33 -16.29 21.27 -5.48
C VAL A 33 -16.94 20.57 -4.28
N VAL A 34 -17.16 19.27 -4.43
CA VAL A 34 -17.92 18.41 -3.50
C VAL A 34 -17.33 16.98 -3.52
N PRO A 35 -17.67 16.09 -2.56
CA PRO A 35 -17.16 14.70 -2.53
C PRO A 35 -17.93 13.75 -3.47
N LEU A 36 -18.31 14.21 -4.61
CA LEU A 36 -18.93 13.47 -5.71
C LEU A 36 -18.76 14.27 -7.00
N GLY A 37 -18.96 13.65 -8.17
CA GLY A 37 -18.98 14.38 -9.44
C GLY A 37 -18.18 13.69 -10.54
N PRO A 38 -18.11 14.31 -11.74
CA PRO A 38 -17.57 13.70 -12.94
C PRO A 38 -16.13 13.19 -12.81
N ASN A 39 -15.28 13.91 -12.05
CA ASN A 39 -13.90 13.46 -11.86
C ASN A 39 -13.83 12.23 -10.97
N VAL A 40 -14.68 12.12 -9.94
CA VAL A 40 -14.71 10.93 -9.08
C VAL A 40 -15.14 9.71 -9.88
N ASP A 41 -16.22 9.83 -10.66
CA ASP A 41 -16.74 8.73 -11.47
C ASP A 41 -15.73 8.28 -12.53
N ALA A 42 -15.11 9.24 -13.22
CA ALA A 42 -14.10 8.94 -14.22
C ALA A 42 -12.82 8.37 -13.62
N PHE A 43 -12.39 8.82 -12.44
CA PHE A 43 -11.20 8.28 -11.76
C PHE A 43 -11.44 6.84 -11.29
N GLU A 44 -12.64 6.52 -10.81
CA GLU A 44 -13.02 5.13 -10.49
C GLU A 44 -12.95 4.23 -11.73
N GLU A 45 -13.40 4.72 -12.89
CA GLU A 45 -13.33 3.97 -14.16
C GLU A 45 -11.89 3.85 -14.68
N ASP A 46 -11.07 4.91 -14.58
CA ASP A 46 -9.65 4.89 -14.92
C ASP A 46 -8.90 3.82 -14.10
N LEU A 47 -9.14 3.79 -12.77
CA LEU A 47 -8.56 2.79 -11.88
C LEU A 47 -9.07 1.38 -12.19
N LYS A 48 -10.38 1.21 -12.44
CA LYS A 48 -10.96 -0.07 -12.82
C LYS A 48 -10.31 -0.63 -14.09
N ASN A 49 -10.13 0.19 -15.11
CA ASN A 49 -9.47 -0.20 -16.35
C ASN A 49 -8.00 -0.55 -16.10
N PHE A 50 -7.29 0.23 -15.29
CA PHE A 50 -5.89 0.00 -14.95
C PHE A 50 -5.67 -1.35 -14.23
N VAL A 51 -6.59 -1.76 -13.35
CA VAL A 51 -6.48 -3.05 -12.64
C VAL A 51 -7.04 -4.24 -13.43
N GLY A 52 -7.44 -4.04 -14.71
CA GLY A 52 -7.84 -5.10 -15.64
C GLY A 52 -9.32 -5.22 -15.90
N GLY A 53 -10.15 -4.26 -15.47
CA GLY A 53 -11.56 -4.09 -15.86
C GLY A 53 -12.57 -5.07 -15.29
N LYS A 54 -12.14 -6.04 -14.46
CA LYS A 54 -13.02 -7.10 -13.92
C LYS A 54 -13.53 -6.80 -12.51
N SER A 55 -12.82 -5.99 -11.77
CA SER A 55 -13.18 -5.57 -10.40
C SER A 55 -13.88 -4.22 -10.46
N GLU A 56 -14.59 -3.88 -9.39
CA GLU A 56 -15.16 -2.55 -9.19
C GLU A 56 -14.24 -1.71 -8.30
N VAL A 57 -14.34 -0.38 -8.40
CA VAL A 57 -13.51 0.53 -7.60
C VAL A 57 -14.37 1.61 -6.94
N VAL A 58 -14.01 1.97 -5.70
CA VAL A 58 -14.59 3.10 -4.95
C VAL A 58 -13.46 4.04 -4.55
N ALA A 59 -13.49 5.27 -5.02
CA ALA A 59 -12.55 6.31 -4.64
C ALA A 59 -12.91 6.88 -3.25
N LEU A 60 -11.91 6.92 -2.36
CA LEU A 60 -12.05 7.24 -0.93
C LEU A 60 -11.08 8.34 -0.51
N SER A 61 -11.32 8.90 0.68
CA SER A 61 -10.53 10.01 1.23
C SER A 61 -9.11 9.63 1.66
N ALA A 62 -8.83 8.34 1.87
CA ALA A 62 -7.50 7.82 2.25
C ALA A 62 -7.42 6.30 2.09
N GLY A 63 -6.20 5.75 1.95
CA GLY A 63 -5.98 4.30 2.03
C GLY A 63 -6.40 3.71 3.38
N THR A 64 -6.16 4.43 4.48
CA THR A 64 -6.62 4.05 5.83
C THR A 64 -8.14 3.89 5.90
N ALA A 65 -8.89 4.79 5.25
CA ALA A 65 -10.35 4.69 5.14
C ALA A 65 -10.76 3.44 4.33
N ALA A 66 -9.99 3.10 3.29
CA ALA A 66 -10.23 1.91 2.49
C ALA A 66 -10.03 0.61 3.31
N VAL A 67 -8.94 0.50 4.10
CA VAL A 67 -8.73 -0.63 5.03
C VAL A 67 -9.89 -0.74 6.02
N HIS A 68 -10.29 0.37 6.62
CA HIS A 68 -11.37 0.40 7.60
C HIS A 68 -12.70 -0.12 7.01
N LEU A 69 -13.09 0.39 5.85
CA LEU A 69 -14.34 -0.04 5.19
C LEU A 69 -14.28 -1.49 4.70
N ALA A 70 -13.12 -1.97 4.26
CA ALA A 70 -12.93 -3.36 3.87
C ALA A 70 -13.11 -4.31 5.07
N LEU A 71 -12.55 -3.96 6.24
CA LEU A 71 -12.74 -4.72 7.48
C LEU A 71 -14.21 -4.78 7.90
N LEU A 72 -14.91 -3.64 7.90
CA LEU A 72 -16.36 -3.57 8.15
C LEU A 72 -17.14 -4.45 7.17
N ALA A 73 -16.82 -4.38 5.88
CA ALA A 73 -17.52 -5.18 4.87
C ALA A 73 -17.23 -6.69 4.99
N CYS A 74 -16.08 -7.07 5.57
CA CYS A 74 -15.78 -8.44 5.97
C CYS A 74 -16.48 -8.87 7.27
N GLY A 75 -17.21 -7.97 7.92
CA GLY A 75 -17.94 -8.23 9.15
C GLY A 75 -17.03 -8.37 10.38
N VAL A 76 -15.90 -7.65 10.37
CA VAL A 76 -15.01 -7.54 11.54
C VAL A 76 -15.71 -6.69 12.61
N ASP A 77 -15.77 -7.17 13.82
CA ASP A 77 -16.41 -6.54 14.96
C ASP A 77 -15.52 -6.61 16.21
N SER A 78 -15.95 -5.95 17.27
CA SER A 78 -15.21 -5.89 18.53
C SER A 78 -14.89 -7.29 19.09
N GLY A 79 -13.62 -7.49 19.43
CA GLY A 79 -13.09 -8.76 19.92
C GLY A 79 -12.76 -9.80 18.85
N ASP A 80 -13.04 -9.53 17.57
CA ASP A 80 -12.54 -10.37 16.47
C ASP A 80 -11.02 -10.22 16.30
N GLU A 81 -10.37 -11.26 15.78
CA GLU A 81 -8.95 -11.22 15.45
C GLU A 81 -8.75 -11.08 13.93
N VAL A 82 -7.79 -10.23 13.54
CA VAL A 82 -7.39 -10.02 12.15
C VAL A 82 -5.89 -10.27 12.02
N LEU A 83 -5.50 -11.16 11.12
CA LEU A 83 -4.10 -11.42 10.81
C LEU A 83 -3.57 -10.32 9.90
N VAL A 84 -2.47 -9.68 10.30
CA VAL A 84 -1.87 -8.57 9.56
C VAL A 84 -0.35 -8.71 9.54
N GLN A 85 0.27 -8.33 8.44
CA GLN A 85 1.73 -8.32 8.31
C GLN A 85 2.36 -7.41 9.38
N SER A 86 3.46 -7.88 10.02
CA SER A 86 4.16 -7.11 11.05
C SER A 86 4.98 -5.97 10.46
N PHE A 87 5.70 -6.25 9.37
CA PHE A 87 6.52 -5.27 8.67
C PHE A 87 5.66 -4.49 7.67
N THR A 88 5.07 -3.40 8.14
CA THR A 88 4.16 -2.55 7.38
C THR A 88 4.05 -1.15 7.99
N PHE A 89 3.49 -0.24 7.22
CA PHE A 89 3.02 1.04 7.76
C PHE A 89 1.80 0.83 8.67
N CYS A 90 1.71 1.59 9.74
CA CYS A 90 0.67 1.42 10.78
C CYS A 90 -0.77 1.48 10.26
N ALA A 91 -1.00 2.06 9.09
CA ALA A 91 -2.33 2.13 8.47
C ALA A 91 -2.93 0.78 8.08
N SER A 92 -2.12 -0.29 7.96
CA SER A 92 -2.63 -1.66 7.77
C SER A 92 -3.25 -2.23 9.04
N SER A 93 -2.75 -1.85 10.23
CA SER A 93 -3.16 -2.42 11.52
C SER A 93 -4.07 -1.51 12.36
N HIS A 94 -3.90 -0.19 12.32
CA HIS A 94 -4.70 0.74 13.12
C HIS A 94 -6.21 0.64 12.87
N PRO A 95 -6.70 0.51 11.61
CA PRO A 95 -8.14 0.37 11.36
C PRO A 95 -8.77 -0.87 11.99
N ILE A 96 -7.98 -1.92 12.27
CA ILE A 96 -8.45 -3.08 13.03
C ILE A 96 -8.89 -2.65 14.44
N THR A 97 -8.08 -1.81 15.08
CA THR A 97 -8.38 -1.30 16.43
C THR A 97 -9.52 -0.28 16.46
N TYR A 98 -9.82 0.40 15.33
CA TYR A 98 -10.99 1.30 15.24
C TYR A 98 -12.30 0.54 15.46
N LEU A 99 -12.33 -0.75 15.10
CA LEU A 99 -13.47 -1.64 15.27
C LEU A 99 -13.48 -2.36 16.64
N GLY A 100 -12.51 -2.09 17.52
CA GLY A 100 -12.32 -2.83 18.76
C GLY A 100 -11.82 -4.27 18.53
N ALA A 101 -11.39 -4.60 17.31
CA ALA A 101 -10.79 -5.88 16.94
C ALA A 101 -9.30 -5.92 17.31
N ILE A 102 -8.72 -7.12 17.30
CA ILE A 102 -7.37 -7.40 17.77
C ILE A 102 -6.47 -7.72 16.56
N PRO A 103 -5.44 -6.89 16.26
CA PRO A 103 -4.44 -7.24 15.27
C PRO A 103 -3.56 -8.39 15.78
N VAL A 104 -3.44 -9.44 14.99
CA VAL A 104 -2.51 -10.55 15.21
C VAL A 104 -1.42 -10.45 14.15
N PHE A 105 -0.23 -10.09 14.57
CA PHE A 105 0.87 -9.85 13.66
C PHE A 105 1.50 -11.15 13.18
N VAL A 106 1.73 -11.24 11.86
CA VAL A 106 2.42 -12.32 11.18
C VAL A 106 3.73 -11.78 10.63
N ASP A 107 4.83 -12.46 10.90
CA ASP A 107 6.16 -12.02 10.50
C ASP A 107 6.41 -12.24 9.00
N SER A 108 7.52 -11.67 8.52
CA SER A 108 7.90 -11.60 7.11
C SER A 108 8.83 -12.74 6.72
N GLU A 109 8.73 -13.17 5.46
CA GLU A 109 9.74 -14.02 4.83
C GLU A 109 10.89 -13.18 4.23
N PHE A 110 12.02 -13.83 3.95
CA PHE A 110 13.27 -13.14 3.63
C PHE A 110 13.39 -12.61 2.20
N ASP A 111 12.66 -13.20 1.25
CA ASP A 111 12.86 -12.90 -0.18
C ASP A 111 12.16 -11.62 -0.61
N THR A 112 10.96 -11.37 -0.12
CA THR A 112 10.15 -10.17 -0.45
C THR A 112 9.90 -9.24 0.73
N TRP A 113 10.22 -9.68 1.97
CA TRP A 113 9.92 -9.04 3.25
C TRP A 113 8.42 -8.89 3.54
N ASN A 114 7.60 -9.61 2.78
CA ASN A 114 6.17 -9.65 2.98
C ASN A 114 5.75 -10.79 3.88
N MET A 115 4.46 -10.87 4.20
CA MET A 115 3.88 -11.89 5.09
C MET A 115 4.34 -13.30 4.71
N ASP A 116 4.96 -14.02 5.65
CA ASP A 116 5.36 -15.41 5.47
C ASP A 116 4.12 -16.33 5.42
N PRO A 117 3.89 -17.08 4.33
CA PRO A 117 2.74 -17.97 4.23
C PRO A 117 2.76 -19.12 5.23
N ASP A 118 3.94 -19.63 5.64
CA ASP A 118 4.03 -20.71 6.62
C ASP A 118 3.70 -20.22 8.02
N LEU A 119 4.17 -19.01 8.38
CA LEU A 119 3.81 -18.35 9.63
C LEU A 119 2.34 -17.92 9.64
N LEU A 120 1.77 -17.51 8.50
CA LEU A 120 0.34 -17.24 8.38
C LEU A 120 -0.49 -18.47 8.73
N GLU A 121 -0.17 -19.64 8.13
CA GLU A 121 -0.92 -20.86 8.42
C GLU A 121 -0.72 -21.32 9.87
N ALA A 122 0.48 -21.18 10.43
CA ALA A 122 0.76 -21.46 11.83
C ALA A 122 -0.05 -20.54 12.77
N ALA A 123 -0.13 -19.25 12.46
CA ALA A 123 -0.93 -18.28 13.23
C ALA A 123 -2.42 -18.62 13.19
N ILE A 124 -2.98 -18.98 12.03
CA ILE A 124 -4.39 -19.40 11.92
C ILE A 124 -4.65 -20.60 12.84
N LYS A 125 -3.82 -21.64 12.78
CA LYS A 125 -3.95 -22.85 13.62
C LYS A 125 -3.86 -22.52 15.11
N ASP A 126 -2.88 -21.70 15.50
CA ASP A 126 -2.68 -21.25 16.89
C ASP A 126 -3.91 -20.50 17.42
N ARG A 127 -4.45 -19.55 16.62
CA ARG A 127 -5.62 -18.77 17.04
C ARG A 127 -6.86 -19.63 17.19
N ILE A 128 -7.11 -20.56 16.25
CA ILE A 128 -8.22 -21.51 16.35
C ILE A 128 -8.13 -22.34 17.63
N VAL A 129 -6.93 -22.83 17.97
CA VAL A 129 -6.72 -23.64 19.20
C VAL A 129 -6.93 -22.78 20.45
N LYS A 130 -6.41 -21.54 20.48
CA LYS A 130 -6.44 -20.68 21.68
C LYS A 130 -7.79 -20.01 21.92
N THR A 131 -8.52 -19.65 20.85
CA THR A 131 -9.74 -18.87 20.96
C THR A 131 -11.01 -19.65 20.61
N GLY A 132 -10.89 -20.82 20.00
CA GLY A 132 -12.00 -21.59 19.45
C GLY A 132 -12.62 -20.96 18.19
N LYS A 133 -12.05 -19.87 17.66
CA LYS A 133 -12.55 -19.13 16.49
C LYS A 133 -11.45 -18.96 15.46
N LYS A 134 -11.82 -18.95 14.18
CA LYS A 134 -10.89 -18.53 13.10
C LYS A 134 -10.76 -17.02 13.07
N PRO A 135 -9.58 -16.46 12.70
CA PRO A 135 -9.44 -15.04 12.42
C PRO A 135 -10.44 -14.57 11.36
N LYS A 136 -10.86 -13.32 11.46
CA LYS A 136 -11.95 -12.77 10.65
C LYS A 136 -11.50 -12.30 9.26
N ALA A 137 -10.25 -11.85 9.14
CA ALA A 137 -9.64 -11.43 7.87
C ALA A 137 -8.12 -11.61 7.91
N ILE A 138 -7.50 -11.60 6.72
CA ILE A 138 -6.05 -11.57 6.52
C ILE A 138 -5.72 -10.29 5.74
N VAL A 139 -4.71 -9.55 6.21
CA VAL A 139 -4.23 -8.31 5.57
C VAL A 139 -2.75 -8.46 5.20
N PRO A 140 -2.43 -9.09 4.05
CA PRO A 140 -1.08 -9.05 3.49
C PRO A 140 -0.81 -7.67 2.89
N VAL A 141 0.47 -7.28 2.84
CA VAL A 141 0.91 -5.98 2.33
C VAL A 141 1.85 -6.19 1.15
N ALA A 142 1.79 -5.30 0.17
CA ALA A 142 2.80 -5.19 -0.89
C ALA A 142 3.87 -4.18 -0.46
N LEU A 143 4.72 -4.55 0.51
CA LEU A 143 5.69 -3.65 1.13
C LEU A 143 6.66 -3.09 0.08
N TYR A 144 6.81 -1.76 0.07
CA TYR A 144 7.65 -1.01 -0.86
C TYR A 144 7.33 -1.24 -2.35
N GLY A 145 6.15 -1.77 -2.63
CA GLY A 145 5.71 -2.13 -3.98
C GLY A 145 6.04 -3.56 -4.39
N MET A 146 6.72 -4.34 -3.52
CA MET A 146 7.07 -5.73 -3.78
C MET A 146 5.84 -6.64 -3.64
N PRO A 147 5.50 -7.45 -4.66
CA PRO A 147 4.44 -8.44 -4.52
C PRO A 147 4.75 -9.47 -3.43
N TYR A 148 3.75 -9.85 -2.65
CA TYR A 148 3.80 -11.00 -1.75
C TYR A 148 3.49 -12.31 -2.53
N ASP A 149 3.71 -13.48 -1.94
CA ASP A 149 3.31 -14.77 -2.56
C ASP A 149 1.78 -14.90 -2.56
N CYS A 150 1.15 -14.21 -3.53
CA CYS A 150 -0.30 -14.18 -3.68
C CYS A 150 -0.89 -15.59 -3.79
N LYS A 151 -0.17 -16.52 -4.46
CA LYS A 151 -0.69 -17.88 -4.66
C LYS A 151 -0.82 -18.62 -3.35
N ARG A 152 0.25 -18.66 -2.54
CA ARG A 152 0.23 -19.39 -1.27
C ARG A 152 -0.71 -18.76 -0.25
N ILE A 153 -0.70 -17.42 -0.13
CA ILE A 153 -1.61 -16.69 0.76
C ILE A 153 -3.07 -16.98 0.41
N MET A 154 -3.44 -16.92 -0.88
CA MET A 154 -4.82 -17.20 -1.31
C MET A 154 -5.21 -18.68 -1.12
N GLU A 155 -4.29 -19.64 -1.37
CA GLU A 155 -4.55 -21.05 -1.12
C GLU A 155 -4.84 -21.33 0.37
N ILE A 156 -4.07 -20.69 1.28
CA ILE A 156 -4.29 -20.77 2.73
C ILE A 156 -5.62 -20.13 3.10
N ALA A 157 -5.87 -18.90 2.64
CA ALA A 157 -7.10 -18.17 2.93
C ALA A 157 -8.35 -18.95 2.51
N HIS A 158 -8.36 -19.55 1.31
CA HIS A 158 -9.45 -20.41 0.83
C HIS A 158 -9.62 -21.66 1.68
N ARG A 159 -8.52 -22.32 2.10
CA ARG A 159 -8.58 -23.53 2.95
C ARG A 159 -9.29 -23.31 4.27
N TYR A 160 -9.10 -22.12 4.86
CA TYR A 160 -9.71 -21.75 6.14
C TYR A 160 -10.98 -20.89 5.97
N ASP A 161 -11.37 -20.58 4.73
CA ASP A 161 -12.49 -19.70 4.43
C ASP A 161 -12.38 -18.37 5.19
N ILE A 162 -11.25 -17.65 5.01
CA ILE A 162 -10.95 -16.36 5.59
C ILE A 162 -10.79 -15.35 4.45
N PRO A 163 -11.51 -14.22 4.44
CA PRO A 163 -11.34 -13.20 3.41
C PRO A 163 -9.98 -12.52 3.50
N VAL A 164 -9.43 -12.16 2.31
CA VAL A 164 -8.18 -11.42 2.17
C VAL A 164 -8.49 -9.98 1.76
N ILE A 165 -7.87 -9.04 2.47
CA ILE A 165 -7.84 -7.60 2.16
C ILE A 165 -6.39 -7.29 1.80
N GLU A 166 -6.10 -7.11 0.52
CA GLU A 166 -4.76 -6.81 0.04
C GLU A 166 -4.42 -5.34 0.32
N ASP A 167 -3.47 -5.05 1.20
CA ASP A 167 -2.95 -3.69 1.33
C ASP A 167 -1.89 -3.45 0.25
N VAL A 168 -2.32 -2.87 -0.85
CA VAL A 168 -1.47 -2.51 -1.99
C VAL A 168 -1.28 -0.99 -2.10
N ALA A 169 -1.32 -0.30 -0.96
CA ALA A 169 -1.10 1.14 -0.88
C ALA A 169 0.24 1.60 -1.48
N GLU A 170 1.20 0.69 -1.62
CA GLU A 170 2.53 0.90 -2.18
C GLU A 170 2.72 0.15 -3.52
N GLY A 171 1.81 -0.77 -3.83
CA GLY A 171 1.91 -1.72 -4.94
C GLY A 171 1.10 -1.36 -6.19
N LEU A 172 0.73 -0.09 -6.41
CA LEU A 172 -0.02 0.31 -7.60
C LEU A 172 0.71 -0.10 -8.89
N GLY A 173 0.09 -0.98 -9.68
CA GLY A 173 0.64 -1.51 -10.92
C GLY A 173 1.61 -2.68 -10.77
N SER A 174 2.01 -3.05 -9.55
CA SER A 174 2.76 -4.29 -9.30
C SER A 174 1.93 -5.52 -9.66
N LYS A 175 2.60 -6.60 -10.08
CA LYS A 175 1.92 -7.82 -10.54
C LYS A 175 2.54 -9.07 -9.94
N PHE A 176 1.71 -10.09 -9.74
CA PHE A 176 2.15 -11.45 -9.44
C PHE A 176 1.58 -12.42 -10.48
N GLY A 177 2.46 -13.16 -11.16
CA GLY A 177 2.04 -14.06 -12.26
C GLY A 177 1.30 -13.35 -13.38
N GLY A 178 1.63 -12.09 -13.68
CA GLY A 178 0.99 -11.26 -14.71
C GLY A 178 -0.33 -10.60 -14.29
N ARG A 179 -0.86 -10.93 -13.10
CA ARG A 179 -2.10 -10.33 -12.55
C ARG A 179 -1.77 -9.17 -11.61
N VAL A 180 -2.46 -8.06 -11.75
CA VAL A 180 -2.27 -6.85 -10.94
C VAL A 180 -2.63 -7.13 -9.47
N LEU A 181 -1.81 -6.66 -8.52
CA LEU A 181 -2.08 -6.72 -7.09
C LEU A 181 -3.35 -5.92 -6.75
N GLY A 182 -3.99 -6.32 -5.64
CA GLY A 182 -5.28 -5.75 -5.22
C GLY A 182 -6.49 -6.40 -5.89
N THR A 183 -6.26 -7.39 -6.77
CA THR A 183 -7.35 -8.12 -7.46
C THR A 183 -7.45 -9.58 -7.05
N PHE A 184 -6.56 -10.10 -6.21
CA PHE A 184 -6.54 -11.50 -5.77
C PHE A 184 -7.51 -11.75 -4.62
N GLY A 185 -7.59 -10.83 -3.67
CA GLY A 185 -8.44 -10.90 -2.49
C GLY A 185 -9.86 -10.41 -2.75
N LYS A 186 -10.64 -10.39 -1.66
CA LYS A 186 -11.99 -9.83 -1.65
C LYS A 186 -11.98 -8.31 -1.85
N PHE A 187 -10.92 -7.66 -1.34
CA PHE A 187 -10.67 -6.24 -1.44
C PHE A 187 -9.20 -5.96 -1.71
N GLY A 188 -8.91 -4.88 -2.43
CA GLY A 188 -7.57 -4.32 -2.63
C GLY A 188 -7.54 -2.84 -2.29
N VAL A 189 -6.63 -2.46 -1.40
CA VAL A 189 -6.50 -1.08 -0.90
C VAL A 189 -5.45 -0.33 -1.71
N LEU A 190 -5.81 0.82 -2.25
CA LEU A 190 -4.90 1.76 -2.92
C LEU A 190 -4.75 3.03 -2.08
N SER A 191 -3.59 3.65 -2.16
CA SER A 191 -3.32 4.95 -1.53
C SER A 191 -2.76 5.93 -2.54
N PHE A 192 -3.23 7.17 -2.47
CA PHE A 192 -2.79 8.29 -3.30
C PHE A 192 -2.33 9.45 -2.42
N ASN A 193 -1.70 9.14 -1.28
CA ASN A 193 -1.04 10.14 -0.44
C ASN A 193 0.12 10.79 -1.23
N GLY A 194 0.59 11.97 -0.79
CA GLY A 194 1.56 12.79 -1.51
C GLY A 194 2.86 12.10 -1.94
N ASN A 195 3.24 11.02 -1.27
CA ASN A 195 4.47 10.28 -1.54
C ASN A 195 4.25 8.92 -2.26
N LYS A 196 3.04 8.59 -2.70
CA LYS A 196 2.77 7.31 -3.36
C LYS A 196 3.09 7.36 -4.85
N MET A 197 2.98 6.24 -5.55
CA MET A 197 3.29 6.10 -6.98
C MET A 197 2.60 7.16 -7.85
N ILE A 198 1.36 7.49 -7.51
CA ILE A 198 0.61 8.66 -7.95
C ILE A 198 -0.01 9.34 -6.73
N THR A 199 -0.32 10.63 -6.85
CA THR A 199 -0.94 11.39 -5.76
C THR A 199 -2.25 12.03 -6.17
N THR A 200 -3.15 12.18 -5.19
CA THR A 200 -4.33 13.04 -5.27
C THR A 200 -4.27 14.16 -4.21
N SER A 201 -3.06 14.54 -3.74
CA SER A 201 -2.79 15.32 -2.52
C SER A 201 -3.05 14.47 -1.25
N GLY A 202 -4.23 13.95 -1.09
CA GLY A 202 -4.64 12.92 -0.16
C GLY A 202 -5.79 12.14 -0.77
N GLY A 203 -5.76 10.83 -0.60
CA GLY A 203 -6.77 9.96 -1.16
C GLY A 203 -6.40 8.48 -1.08
N GLY A 204 -7.34 7.66 -1.46
CA GLY A 204 -7.19 6.23 -1.61
C GLY A 204 -8.32 5.67 -2.46
N ALA A 205 -8.31 4.38 -2.69
CA ALA A 205 -9.42 3.68 -3.29
C ALA A 205 -9.51 2.25 -2.76
N LEU A 206 -10.68 1.66 -2.89
CA LEU A 206 -10.91 0.26 -2.59
C LEU A 206 -11.34 -0.46 -3.86
N ILE A 207 -10.53 -1.43 -4.28
CA ILE A 207 -10.88 -2.39 -5.32
C ILE A 207 -11.80 -3.42 -4.68
N CYS A 208 -12.96 -3.63 -5.25
CA CYS A 208 -13.98 -4.57 -4.79
C CYS A 208 -14.12 -5.71 -5.79
N GLU A 209 -14.24 -6.94 -5.31
CA GLU A 209 -14.38 -8.13 -6.17
C GLU A 209 -15.59 -8.04 -7.13
N ASN A 210 -16.68 -7.39 -6.68
CA ASN A 210 -17.92 -7.29 -7.43
C ASN A 210 -18.74 -6.03 -7.08
N ALA A 211 -19.82 -5.81 -7.83
CA ALA A 211 -20.68 -4.64 -7.68
C ALA A 211 -21.47 -4.61 -6.35
N GLU A 212 -21.81 -5.77 -5.78
CA GLU A 212 -22.49 -5.84 -4.49
C GLU A 212 -21.60 -5.27 -3.39
N LEU A 213 -20.34 -5.68 -3.37
CA LEU A 213 -19.35 -5.17 -2.42
C LEU A 213 -19.08 -3.67 -2.66
N LYS A 214 -18.97 -3.22 -3.92
CA LYS A 214 -18.87 -1.80 -4.25
C LYS A 214 -20.03 -1.00 -3.64
N ASN A 215 -21.25 -1.46 -3.82
CA ASN A 215 -22.44 -0.79 -3.29
C ASN A 215 -22.44 -0.73 -1.76
N LYS A 216 -22.01 -1.81 -1.09
CA LYS A 216 -21.87 -1.85 0.37
C LYS A 216 -20.82 -0.85 0.87
N ILE A 217 -19.66 -0.78 0.21
CA ILE A 217 -18.61 0.19 0.54
C ILE A 217 -19.09 1.62 0.31
N MET A 218 -19.76 1.88 -0.82
CA MET A 218 -20.33 3.19 -1.12
C MET A 218 -21.32 3.63 -0.07
N TRP A 219 -22.21 2.72 0.37
CA TRP A 219 -23.19 3.00 1.42
C TRP A 219 -22.50 3.38 2.74
N TYR A 220 -21.49 2.62 3.19
CA TYR A 220 -20.72 3.00 4.37
C TYR A 220 -19.98 4.33 4.20
N ALA A 221 -19.37 4.58 3.03
CA ALA A 221 -18.62 5.80 2.74
C ALA A 221 -19.48 7.07 2.64
N THR A 222 -20.80 6.91 2.53
CA THR A 222 -21.81 7.98 2.44
C THR A 222 -22.79 7.92 3.62
N GLN A 223 -22.26 7.76 4.82
CA GLN A 223 -22.91 7.79 6.13
C GLN A 223 -23.92 6.66 6.38
N ALA A 224 -23.92 5.56 5.64
CA ALA A 224 -24.85 4.44 5.75
C ALA A 224 -26.32 4.93 5.72
N ARG A 225 -26.63 5.87 4.83
CA ARG A 225 -27.96 6.43 4.69
C ARG A 225 -28.89 5.45 3.99
N GLU A 226 -30.06 5.20 4.59
CA GLU A 226 -31.10 4.39 4.00
C GLU A 226 -31.84 5.09 2.84
N ALA A 227 -32.41 4.31 1.93
CA ALA A 227 -33.07 4.81 0.73
C ALA A 227 -34.52 5.31 1.01
N TYR A 228 -34.68 6.19 2.00
CA TYR A 228 -35.94 6.84 2.31
C TYR A 228 -35.95 8.30 1.84
N PRO A 229 -37.13 8.92 1.62
CA PRO A 229 -37.23 10.35 1.28
C PRO A 229 -36.81 11.27 2.42
N TYR A 230 -36.61 10.76 3.60
CA TYR A 230 -36.10 11.42 4.81
C TYR A 230 -34.79 10.78 5.26
N TYR A 231 -34.04 11.44 6.17
CA TYR A 231 -32.81 10.88 6.70
C TYR A 231 -33.10 9.77 7.71
N GLN A 232 -32.65 8.56 7.39
CA GLN A 232 -32.71 7.37 8.22
C GLN A 232 -31.35 6.67 8.16
N HIS A 233 -30.84 6.28 9.34
CA HIS A 233 -29.59 5.54 9.50
C HIS A 233 -29.83 4.40 10.49
N GLU A 234 -29.66 3.16 10.04
CA GLU A 234 -29.78 1.97 10.90
C GLU A 234 -28.42 1.49 11.35
N GLU A 235 -27.36 1.86 10.62
CA GLU A 235 -25.97 1.53 10.88
C GLU A 235 -25.11 2.79 10.97
N ILE A 236 -23.95 2.65 11.62
CA ILE A 236 -22.93 3.70 11.64
C ILE A 236 -22.24 3.74 10.29
N GLY A 237 -22.28 4.90 9.63
CA GLY A 237 -21.57 5.18 8.40
C GLY A 237 -20.56 6.30 8.54
N TYR A 238 -19.82 6.55 7.47
CA TYR A 238 -18.66 7.44 7.46
C TYR A 238 -18.74 8.43 6.30
N ASN A 239 -18.08 9.56 6.44
CA ASN A 239 -17.88 10.51 5.35
C ASN A 239 -16.49 10.28 4.73
N TYR A 240 -16.37 9.22 3.91
CA TYR A 240 -15.08 8.77 3.38
C TYR A 240 -14.98 8.86 1.86
N ARG A 241 -15.91 9.52 1.18
CA ARG A 241 -15.83 9.73 -0.28
C ARG A 241 -14.68 10.67 -0.64
N MET A 242 -14.05 10.42 -1.78
CA MET A 242 -13.02 11.31 -2.33
C MET A 242 -13.64 12.62 -2.82
N SER A 243 -12.94 13.74 -2.63
CA SER A 243 -13.27 15.01 -3.23
C SER A 243 -13.13 14.98 -4.75
N ASN A 244 -14.06 15.61 -5.47
CA ASN A 244 -13.98 15.75 -6.93
C ASN A 244 -12.74 16.52 -7.40
N ILE A 245 -12.20 17.43 -6.57
CA ILE A 245 -10.93 18.12 -6.81
C ILE A 245 -9.76 17.13 -6.74
N CYS A 246 -9.68 16.31 -5.67
CA CYS A 246 -8.65 15.30 -5.53
C CYS A 246 -8.72 14.25 -6.65
N ALA A 247 -9.93 13.84 -7.02
CA ALA A 247 -10.14 12.91 -8.13
C ALA A 247 -9.68 13.49 -9.47
N GLY A 248 -9.85 14.81 -9.70
CA GLY A 248 -9.32 15.49 -10.88
C GLY A 248 -7.79 15.42 -10.96
N ILE A 249 -7.09 15.59 -9.82
CA ILE A 249 -5.64 15.37 -9.76
C ILE A 249 -5.33 13.90 -10.11
N GLY A 250 -6.06 12.95 -9.53
CA GLY A 250 -5.88 11.52 -9.78
C GLY A 250 -6.03 11.14 -11.26
N ARG A 251 -7.02 11.68 -11.95
CA ARG A 251 -7.22 11.48 -13.40
C ARG A 251 -6.00 11.94 -14.21
N GLY A 252 -5.48 13.13 -13.92
CA GLY A 252 -4.27 13.63 -14.55
C GLY A 252 -3.08 12.70 -14.29
N GLN A 253 -2.91 12.26 -13.06
CA GLN A 253 -1.85 11.32 -12.66
C GLN A 253 -1.97 9.95 -13.34
N MET A 254 -3.18 9.46 -13.61
CA MET A 254 -3.38 8.20 -14.34
C MET A 254 -2.84 8.27 -15.77
N THR A 255 -2.79 9.44 -16.39
CA THR A 255 -2.20 9.59 -17.75
C THR A 255 -0.70 9.31 -17.79
N VAL A 256 0.00 9.47 -16.66
CA VAL A 256 1.46 9.30 -16.55
C VAL A 256 1.88 8.13 -15.64
N VAL A 257 0.93 7.36 -15.12
CA VAL A 257 1.21 6.27 -14.15
C VAL A 257 2.22 5.24 -14.67
N HIS A 258 2.16 4.86 -15.93
CA HIS A 258 3.12 3.93 -16.54
C HIS A 258 4.52 4.54 -16.60
N THR A 259 4.64 5.81 -16.97
CA THR A 259 5.93 6.55 -16.99
C THR A 259 6.54 6.59 -15.58
N HIS A 260 5.73 6.81 -14.55
CA HIS A 260 6.19 6.79 -13.15
C HIS A 260 6.70 5.40 -12.75
N ILE A 261 5.95 4.34 -13.05
CA ILE A 261 6.36 2.95 -12.76
C ILE A 261 7.68 2.61 -13.48
N ASP A 262 7.79 2.94 -14.76
CA ASP A 262 9.00 2.68 -15.54
C ASP A 262 10.21 3.47 -14.99
N HIS A 263 9.99 4.72 -14.54
CA HIS A 263 11.02 5.51 -13.88
C HIS A 263 11.51 4.84 -12.58
N HIS A 264 10.60 4.36 -11.71
CA HIS A 264 10.97 3.67 -10.48
C HIS A 264 11.73 2.38 -10.75
N LYS A 265 11.33 1.60 -11.75
CA LYS A 265 12.07 0.39 -12.20
C LYS A 265 13.47 0.75 -12.70
N HIS A 266 13.61 1.85 -13.45
CA HIS A 266 14.91 2.34 -13.89
C HIS A 266 15.80 2.76 -12.72
N VAL A 267 15.23 3.48 -11.73
CA VAL A 267 15.96 3.87 -10.51
C VAL A 267 16.44 2.66 -9.72
N GLN A 268 15.60 1.61 -9.57
CA GLN A 268 16.02 0.35 -8.96
C GLN A 268 17.21 -0.27 -9.69
N ALA A 269 17.16 -0.34 -11.03
CA ALA A 269 18.27 -0.88 -11.83
C ALA A 269 19.56 -0.09 -11.64
N LEU A 270 19.49 1.25 -11.55
CA LEU A 270 20.65 2.09 -11.26
C LEU A 270 21.24 1.79 -9.86
N TYR A 271 20.41 1.61 -8.83
CA TYR A 271 20.91 1.23 -7.51
C TYR A 271 21.54 -0.17 -7.51
N GLU A 272 20.99 -1.12 -8.23
CA GLU A 272 21.57 -2.45 -8.39
C GLU A 272 22.95 -2.39 -9.06
N GLU A 273 23.12 -1.54 -10.08
CA GLU A 273 24.40 -1.31 -10.76
C GLU A 273 25.40 -0.59 -9.85
N LEU A 274 24.98 0.51 -9.20
CA LEU A 274 25.89 1.39 -8.44
C LEU A 274 26.29 0.81 -7.08
N LEU A 275 25.45 0.01 -6.44
CA LEU A 275 25.67 -0.50 -5.09
C LEU A 275 25.97 -1.99 -5.05
N GLY A 276 25.74 -2.74 -6.14
CA GLY A 276 25.83 -4.20 -6.16
C GLY A 276 27.20 -4.77 -5.81
N ASP A 277 28.26 -4.03 -6.10
CA ASP A 277 29.65 -4.44 -5.84
C ASP A 277 30.23 -3.85 -4.54
N ILE A 278 29.44 -3.10 -3.76
CA ILE A 278 29.90 -2.50 -2.51
C ILE A 278 29.77 -3.51 -1.38
N SER A 279 30.91 -3.92 -0.82
CA SER A 279 30.93 -4.87 0.32
C SER A 279 30.15 -4.32 1.51
N GLY A 280 29.27 -5.15 2.06
CA GLY A 280 28.41 -4.80 3.21
C GLY A 280 27.13 -4.06 2.85
N ILE A 281 26.83 -3.90 1.57
CA ILE A 281 25.53 -3.43 1.08
C ILE A 281 24.85 -4.53 0.26
N THR A 282 23.59 -4.79 0.55
CA THR A 282 22.74 -5.66 -0.29
C THR A 282 21.54 -4.86 -0.76
N VAL A 283 21.40 -4.68 -2.07
CA VAL A 283 20.19 -4.08 -2.66
C VAL A 283 19.09 -5.13 -2.67
N HIS A 284 17.93 -4.80 -2.10
CA HIS A 284 16.77 -5.68 -2.09
C HIS A 284 16.19 -5.79 -3.50
N LYS A 285 16.09 -7.01 -4.01
CA LYS A 285 15.65 -7.34 -5.38
C LYS A 285 14.42 -8.19 -5.35
N GLN A 286 13.60 -8.10 -6.40
CA GLN A 286 12.51 -9.06 -6.54
C GLN A 286 13.03 -10.48 -6.82
N PRO A 287 12.32 -11.53 -6.34
CA PRO A 287 12.69 -12.91 -6.64
C PRO A 287 12.69 -13.21 -8.14
N MET A 288 13.77 -13.82 -8.64
CA MET A 288 13.99 -14.12 -10.07
C MET A 288 13.22 -15.34 -10.57
N THR A 289 11.97 -15.50 -10.12
CA THR A 289 11.10 -16.63 -10.51
C THR A 289 10.26 -16.35 -11.75
N GLY A 290 10.29 -15.12 -12.28
CA GLY A 290 9.45 -14.66 -13.38
C GLY A 290 7.99 -14.39 -12.99
N LYS A 291 7.64 -14.51 -11.70
CA LYS A 291 6.28 -14.25 -11.21
C LYS A 291 6.10 -12.85 -10.64
N TYR A 292 7.17 -12.30 -10.06
CA TYR A 292 7.17 -11.00 -9.39
C TYR A 292 7.48 -9.89 -10.38
N ASP A 293 6.65 -8.86 -10.42
CA ASP A 293 6.83 -7.64 -11.20
C ASP A 293 6.50 -6.46 -10.28
N SER A 294 7.51 -6.01 -9.54
CA SER A 294 7.41 -4.88 -8.61
C SER A 294 7.38 -3.55 -9.37
N ASN A 295 6.61 -2.59 -8.86
CA ASN A 295 6.69 -1.21 -9.28
C ASN A 295 7.90 -0.49 -8.66
N PHE A 296 8.58 -1.10 -7.66
CA PHE A 296 9.68 -0.53 -6.90
C PHE A 296 9.39 0.89 -6.40
N TRP A 297 8.20 1.06 -5.76
CA TRP A 297 7.85 2.36 -5.17
C TRP A 297 8.97 2.93 -4.31
N LEU A 298 9.65 2.09 -3.53
CA LEU A 298 10.90 2.44 -2.85
C LEU A 298 11.98 1.41 -3.16
N CYS A 299 13.18 1.90 -3.49
CA CYS A 299 14.39 1.09 -3.52
C CYS A 299 14.92 0.93 -2.10
N THR A 300 15.24 -0.29 -1.70
CA THR A 300 15.67 -0.61 -0.34
C THR A 300 17.00 -1.33 -0.34
N ILE A 301 17.80 -1.11 0.70
CA ILE A 301 19.08 -1.78 0.91
C ILE A 301 19.15 -2.34 2.32
N MET A 302 19.92 -3.42 2.49
CA MET A 302 20.39 -3.90 3.79
C MET A 302 21.86 -3.52 3.97
N LEU A 303 22.22 -3.11 5.16
CA LEU A 303 23.59 -2.85 5.56
C LEU A 303 24.07 -3.97 6.49
N ASP A 304 25.30 -4.47 6.25
CA ASP A 304 25.93 -5.41 7.16
C ASP A 304 26.09 -4.73 8.54
N PRO A 305 25.58 -5.34 9.63
CA PRO A 305 25.71 -4.81 10.98
C PRO A 305 27.17 -4.57 11.40
N LEU A 306 28.11 -5.33 10.86
CA LEU A 306 29.54 -5.15 11.13
C LEU A 306 30.09 -3.81 10.62
N LEU A 307 29.51 -3.23 9.55
CA LEU A 307 29.90 -1.88 9.11
C LEU A 307 29.58 -0.81 10.15
N ARG A 308 28.60 -1.02 11.02
CA ARG A 308 28.21 -0.11 12.09
C ARG A 308 29.10 -0.25 13.33
N ILE A 309 29.58 -1.47 13.63
CA ILE A 309 30.37 -1.79 14.82
C ILE A 309 31.82 -1.24 14.73
N VAL A 310 32.36 -1.07 13.53
CA VAL A 310 33.76 -0.67 13.30
C VAL A 310 34.00 0.85 13.43
N GLY A 311 33.05 1.60 14.01
CA GLY A 311 33.24 3.04 14.26
C GLY A 311 33.27 3.90 12.99
N GLN A 312 32.75 3.38 11.89
CA GLN A 312 32.70 4.08 10.61
C GLN A 312 31.35 4.82 10.41
N GLU A 313 30.89 5.58 11.42
CA GLU A 313 29.80 6.56 11.19
C GLU A 313 30.03 7.41 9.93
N ASN A 314 31.29 7.66 9.60
CA ASN A 314 31.66 8.40 8.41
C ASN A 314 31.53 7.55 7.12
N ALA A 315 31.83 6.23 7.15
CA ALA A 315 31.64 5.36 5.99
C ALA A 315 30.14 5.16 5.70
N TYR A 316 29.31 4.95 6.72
CA TYR A 316 27.86 4.93 6.59
C TYR A 316 27.34 6.23 5.94
N LYS A 317 27.76 7.39 6.47
CA LYS A 317 27.40 8.71 5.90
C LYS A 317 27.92 8.90 4.48
N GLU A 318 29.12 8.41 4.16
CA GLU A 318 29.69 8.50 2.80
C GLU A 318 29.02 7.52 1.83
N ILE A 319 28.66 6.31 2.26
CA ILE A 319 27.90 5.34 1.44
C ILE A 319 26.53 5.91 1.10
N VAL A 320 25.77 6.35 2.09
CA VAL A 320 24.46 6.98 1.88
C VAL A 320 24.60 8.23 1.01
N LYS A 321 25.63 9.05 1.24
CA LYS A 321 25.88 10.27 0.47
C LYS A 321 26.31 9.97 -1.00
N THR A 322 27.09 8.93 -1.23
CA THR A 322 27.54 8.51 -2.57
C THR A 322 26.37 7.89 -3.34
N ALA A 323 25.60 7.01 -2.70
CA ALA A 323 24.42 6.38 -3.27
C ALA A 323 23.33 7.39 -3.64
N VAL A 324 23.06 8.37 -2.76
CA VAL A 324 22.06 9.43 -2.98
C VAL A 324 22.56 10.50 -3.98
N GLY A 325 23.87 10.69 -4.11
CA GLY A 325 24.46 11.70 -5.00
C GLY A 325 24.36 11.37 -6.51
N GLY A 326 24.10 10.12 -6.88
CA GLY A 326 24.10 9.65 -8.26
C GLY A 326 22.74 9.31 -8.88
N ALA A 327 21.68 9.18 -8.07
CA ALA A 327 20.36 8.80 -8.55
C ALA A 327 19.26 9.62 -7.86
N ALA A 328 18.31 10.12 -8.64
CA ALA A 328 17.11 10.76 -8.11
C ALA A 328 16.12 9.67 -7.65
N GLY A 329 16.36 9.08 -6.49
CA GLY A 329 15.52 8.03 -5.93
C GLY A 329 15.71 7.88 -4.43
N VAL A 330 14.81 7.15 -3.81
CA VAL A 330 14.73 6.96 -2.38
C VAL A 330 15.46 5.70 -1.94
N ILE A 331 16.38 5.83 -1.00
CA ILE A 331 16.97 4.69 -0.29
C ILE A 331 16.26 4.60 1.07
N HIS A 332 15.49 3.53 1.27
CA HIS A 332 15.08 3.13 2.61
C HIS A 332 16.14 2.20 3.17
N VAL A 333 16.87 2.65 4.19
CA VAL A 333 17.86 1.83 4.87
C VAL A 333 17.14 1.06 5.97
N VAL A 334 17.06 -0.26 5.82
CA VAL A 334 16.58 -1.14 6.88
C VAL A 334 17.80 -1.68 7.61
N ASP A 335 17.93 -1.33 8.88
CA ASP A 335 18.95 -1.88 9.78
C ASP A 335 18.47 -3.27 10.22
N CYS A 336 19.17 -4.33 9.82
CA CYS A 336 18.91 -5.69 10.29
C CYS A 336 19.98 -6.05 11.34
N PRO A 337 19.68 -6.01 12.64
CA PRO A 337 20.56 -6.55 13.65
C PRO A 337 20.55 -8.08 13.58
N THR A 338 21.67 -8.68 13.92
CA THR A 338 22.00 -10.12 13.97
C THR A 338 20.85 -11.09 14.26
N THR A 339 21.04 -12.37 13.99
CA THR A 339 20.14 -13.55 14.04
C THR A 339 19.12 -13.67 15.19
N ASP A 340 19.09 -12.76 16.15
CA ASP A 340 18.17 -12.71 17.29
C ASP A 340 17.22 -11.48 17.26
N CYS A 341 16.97 -10.90 16.09
CA CYS A 341 16.14 -9.72 15.96
C CYS A 341 14.69 -9.96 16.39
N GLN A 342 14.32 -9.29 17.48
CA GLN A 342 12.93 -9.03 17.79
C GLN A 342 12.50 -7.78 16.97
N PRO A 343 11.44 -7.84 16.16
CA PRO A 343 11.04 -6.76 15.25
C PRO A 343 10.71 -5.41 15.91
N ASN A 344 10.51 -5.41 17.23
CA ASN A 344 10.01 -4.25 17.97
C ASN A 344 11.08 -3.25 18.43
N GLU A 345 12.38 -3.56 18.36
CA GLU A 345 13.43 -2.65 18.82
C GLU A 345 13.90 -1.63 17.77
N ASN A 346 13.55 -1.83 16.50
CA ASN A 346 14.05 -0.99 15.40
C ASN A 346 13.20 0.24 15.07
N VAL A 347 11.99 0.35 15.60
CA VAL A 347 11.09 1.49 15.32
C VAL A 347 11.56 2.78 16.00
N GLU A 348 12.28 2.69 17.14
CA GLU A 348 12.80 3.87 17.84
C GLU A 348 14.11 4.43 17.27
N ALA A 349 14.87 3.66 16.51
CA ALA A 349 16.12 4.09 15.90
C ALA A 349 15.96 4.93 14.63
N LEU A 350 14.74 5.04 14.11
CA LEU A 350 14.41 5.83 12.91
C LEU A 350 13.76 7.19 13.24
N ARG A 351 13.72 7.58 14.52
CA ARG A 351 13.28 8.92 14.98
C ARG A 351 14.44 9.92 15.10
#